data_a46a71bfea3cbed690d16942db520324
#
_entry.id   a46a71bfea3cbed690d16942db520324
#
_cell.length_a   1.000
_cell.length_b   1.000
_cell.length_c   1.000
_cell.angle_alpha   90.00
_cell.angle_beta   90.00
_cell.angle_gamma   90.00
#
_symmetry.space_group_name_H-M   'P 1'
#
loop_
_entity.id
_entity.type
_entity.pdbx_description
1 polymer ?
#
loop_
_entity_poly.entity_id
_entity_poly.type
_entity_poly.pdbx_seq_one_letter_code
_entity_poly.pdbx_strand_id
1 'polypeptide(L)'
;MNFCSHCGAPLMLKIPAGDTLPRHVCDACQTIHYQNPRMVVGCIAEWEDRVLLCRRAIEPRHGMWTVPAGYMENGETTFQGAIRETLEEANARVEIGPLYALYNIPHISQVYILFRARLLDADVRPGAETLETRLFAEPEIPWDQIAFASVRNALSHYFDDRRKGDFPFHMGTIDQPRKL
;
A
#
# COMPACT_ATOMS: atom_id res chain seq x y z
N MET A 1 -0.77 5.47 20.79
CA MET A 1 0.19 6.50 21.28
C MET A 1 0.06 6.59 22.79
N ASN A 2 1.18 6.50 23.53
CA ASN A 2 1.14 6.45 25.01
C ASN A 2 1.62 7.75 25.65
N PHE A 3 2.47 8.51 24.96
CA PHE A 3 3.09 9.72 25.48
C PHE A 3 2.91 10.88 24.51
N CYS A 4 2.82 12.09 25.06
CA CYS A 4 2.70 13.33 24.31
C CYS A 4 4.01 13.67 23.58
N SER A 5 3.96 13.85 22.26
CA SER A 5 5.14 14.24 21.48
C SER A 5 5.61 15.69 21.74
N HIS A 6 4.77 16.51 22.43
CA HIS A 6 5.10 17.89 22.77
C HIS A 6 5.80 18.03 24.14
N CYS A 7 5.35 17.32 25.18
CA CYS A 7 5.86 17.48 26.53
C CYS A 7 6.27 16.18 27.26
N GLY A 8 6.14 15.03 26.61
CA GLY A 8 6.51 13.72 27.18
C GLY A 8 5.54 13.13 28.21
N ALA A 9 4.50 13.86 28.64
CA ALA A 9 3.55 13.36 29.62
C ALA A 9 2.66 12.24 29.05
N PRO A 10 2.09 11.36 29.89
CA PRO A 10 1.15 10.33 29.45
C PRO A 10 -0.09 10.93 28.76
N LEU A 11 -0.61 10.22 27.77
CA LEU A 11 -1.82 10.61 27.04
C LEU A 11 -3.03 9.82 27.55
N MET A 12 -4.17 10.52 27.57
CA MET A 12 -5.47 9.92 27.87
C MET A 12 -6.34 9.90 26.60
N LEU A 13 -7.08 8.81 26.43
CA LEU A 13 -8.06 8.72 25.35
C LEU A 13 -9.40 9.30 25.86
N LYS A 14 -9.80 10.46 25.34
CA LYS A 14 -11.06 11.14 25.71
C LYS A 14 -11.61 11.96 24.56
N ILE A 15 -12.88 12.31 24.61
CA ILE A 15 -13.51 13.19 23.63
C ILE A 15 -13.24 14.63 24.05
N PRO A 16 -12.43 15.39 23.29
CA PRO A 16 -12.16 16.79 23.61
C PRO A 16 -13.38 17.67 23.36
N ALA A 17 -13.42 18.84 23.98
CA ALA A 17 -14.50 19.80 23.77
C ALA A 17 -14.58 20.19 22.28
N GLY A 18 -15.79 20.09 21.71
CA GLY A 18 -16.05 20.39 20.30
C GLY A 18 -15.74 19.26 19.31
N ASP A 19 -15.29 18.08 19.78
CA ASP A 19 -15.12 16.88 18.95
C ASP A 19 -16.25 15.86 19.25
N THR A 20 -16.39 14.88 18.36
CA THR A 20 -17.36 13.77 18.49
C THR A 20 -16.69 12.41 18.64
N LEU A 21 -15.36 12.35 18.47
CA LEU A 21 -14.59 11.12 18.50
C LEU A 21 -13.52 11.15 19.60
N PRO A 22 -13.17 10.00 20.19
CA PRO A 22 -12.04 9.92 21.11
C PRO A 22 -10.72 10.30 20.45
N ARG A 23 -9.94 11.14 21.15
CA ARG A 23 -8.59 11.55 20.73
C ARG A 23 -7.60 11.30 21.85
N HIS A 24 -6.33 11.16 21.50
CA HIS A 24 -5.26 11.18 22.50
C HIS A 24 -5.03 12.61 22.95
N VAL A 25 -5.33 12.90 24.22
CA VAL A 25 -5.23 14.25 24.80
C VAL A 25 -4.20 14.25 25.91
N CYS A 26 -3.35 15.24 25.93
CA CYS A 26 -2.38 15.48 27.00
C CYS A 26 -3.00 16.37 28.08
N ASP A 27 -3.14 15.85 29.30
CA ASP A 27 -3.68 16.68 30.41
C ASP A 27 -2.67 17.69 30.93
N ALA A 28 -1.38 17.48 30.72
CA ALA A 28 -0.32 18.40 31.17
C ALA A 28 -0.20 19.66 30.29
N CYS A 29 -0.26 19.52 28.97
CA CYS A 29 -0.09 20.65 28.04
C CYS A 29 -1.31 20.91 27.15
N GLN A 30 -2.41 20.18 27.35
CA GLN A 30 -3.68 20.31 26.63
C GLN A 30 -3.60 20.04 25.12
N THR A 31 -2.48 19.48 24.62
CA THR A 31 -2.32 19.13 23.20
C THR A 31 -3.26 17.95 22.85
N ILE A 32 -4.01 18.11 21.77
CA ILE A 32 -4.85 17.06 21.17
C ILE A 32 -4.07 16.45 20.01
N HIS A 33 -3.87 15.14 20.05
CA HIS A 33 -3.18 14.38 19.02
C HIS A 33 -4.18 13.68 18.10
N TYR A 34 -4.20 14.09 16.83
CA TYR A 34 -5.00 13.46 15.79
C TYR A 34 -4.22 12.32 15.15
N GLN A 35 -4.90 11.21 14.88
CA GLN A 35 -4.37 10.10 14.11
C GLN A 35 -5.20 9.94 12.84
N ASN A 36 -4.53 10.00 11.70
CA ASN A 36 -5.14 9.80 10.39
C ASN A 36 -4.80 8.40 9.84
N PRO A 37 -5.58 7.86 8.91
CA PRO A 37 -5.20 6.68 8.17
C PRO A 37 -3.85 6.86 7.49
N ARG A 38 -3.04 5.79 7.50
CA ARG A 38 -1.76 5.78 6.77
C ARG A 38 -2.02 5.48 5.31
N MET A 39 -1.36 6.19 4.43
CA MET A 39 -1.41 5.95 3.00
C MET A 39 -0.29 5.00 2.59
N VAL A 40 -0.65 3.96 1.83
CA VAL A 40 0.27 3.05 1.17
C VAL A 40 0.17 3.33 -0.33
N VAL A 41 1.30 3.52 -0.97
CA VAL A 41 1.38 3.84 -2.41
C VAL A 41 2.25 2.82 -3.12
N GLY A 42 1.88 2.46 -4.34
CA GLY A 42 2.63 1.47 -5.11
C GLY A 42 2.18 1.38 -6.56
N CYS A 43 2.78 0.44 -7.29
CA CYS A 43 2.56 0.24 -8.72
C CYS A 43 2.15 -1.19 -9.05
N ILE A 44 1.23 -1.34 -10.01
CA ILE A 44 1.18 -2.52 -10.87
C ILE A 44 2.13 -2.20 -12.03
N ALA A 45 3.39 -2.64 -11.89
CA ALA A 45 4.44 -2.38 -12.86
C ALA A 45 4.42 -3.47 -13.94
N GLU A 46 4.14 -3.08 -15.18
CA GLU A 46 3.96 -3.97 -16.31
C GLU A 46 5.17 -3.98 -17.26
N TRP A 47 5.50 -5.16 -17.74
CA TRP A 47 6.47 -5.39 -18.82
C TRP A 47 5.88 -6.39 -19.82
N GLU A 48 5.60 -5.92 -21.03
CA GLU A 48 4.90 -6.70 -22.06
C GLU A 48 3.57 -7.27 -21.52
N ASP A 49 3.45 -8.60 -21.41
CA ASP A 49 2.27 -9.29 -20.89
C ASP A 49 2.38 -9.68 -19.40
N ARG A 50 3.42 -9.21 -18.71
CA ARG A 50 3.77 -9.60 -17.33
C ARG A 50 3.64 -8.45 -16.36
N VAL A 51 3.48 -8.78 -15.09
CA VAL A 51 3.50 -7.84 -13.98
C VAL A 51 4.60 -8.20 -12.98
N LEU A 52 5.24 -7.18 -12.42
CA LEU A 52 6.26 -7.33 -11.39
C LEU A 52 5.62 -7.66 -10.05
N LEU A 53 6.07 -8.73 -9.42
CA LEU A 53 5.80 -9.01 -8.00
C LEU A 53 7.10 -9.14 -7.22
N CYS A 54 7.00 -8.75 -5.93
CA CYS A 54 8.06 -8.82 -4.93
C CYS A 54 7.66 -9.84 -3.85
N ARG A 55 8.57 -10.73 -3.47
CA ARG A 55 8.38 -11.67 -2.37
C ARG A 55 8.88 -11.05 -1.09
N ARG A 56 8.02 -10.83 -0.12
CA ARG A 56 8.29 -10.07 1.09
C ARG A 56 9.38 -10.71 1.97
N ALA A 57 10.36 -9.92 2.40
CA ALA A 57 11.37 -10.31 3.40
C ALA A 57 10.99 -9.89 4.82
N ILE A 58 9.88 -9.15 5.00
CA ILE A 58 9.46 -8.54 6.28
C ILE A 58 8.04 -8.94 6.67
N GLU A 59 7.74 -8.87 7.96
CA GLU A 59 6.37 -9.00 8.48
C GLU A 59 5.54 -7.70 8.25
N PRO A 60 4.22 -7.79 8.17
CA PRO A 60 3.42 -9.03 8.13
C PRO A 60 3.55 -9.74 6.77
N ARG A 61 3.22 -11.04 6.75
CA ARG A 61 3.18 -11.84 5.52
C ARG A 61 4.55 -12.10 4.88
N HIS A 62 5.59 -12.32 5.69
CA HIS A 62 6.89 -12.77 5.24
C HIS A 62 6.78 -13.97 4.27
N GLY A 63 7.54 -13.94 3.18
CA GLY A 63 7.56 -14.99 2.16
C GLY A 63 6.39 -14.99 1.16
N MET A 64 5.38 -14.13 1.33
CA MET A 64 4.27 -13.99 0.39
C MET A 64 4.56 -12.92 -0.67
N TRP A 65 3.83 -12.97 -1.78
CA TRP A 65 4.00 -12.08 -2.92
C TRP A 65 3.10 -10.85 -2.85
N THR A 66 3.61 -9.73 -3.31
CA THR A 66 2.89 -8.46 -3.42
C THR A 66 3.38 -7.66 -4.63
N VAL A 67 2.63 -6.65 -5.05
CA VAL A 67 3.17 -5.59 -5.91
C VAL A 67 4.09 -4.70 -5.07
N PRO A 68 5.11 -4.03 -5.65
CA PRO A 68 5.93 -3.07 -4.92
C PRO A 68 5.07 -1.94 -4.39
N ALA A 69 5.07 -1.77 -3.06
CA ALA A 69 4.25 -0.75 -2.39
C ALA A 69 4.62 -0.61 -0.91
N GLY A 70 4.69 0.62 -0.41
CA GLY A 70 4.94 0.92 0.98
C GLY A 70 4.31 2.22 1.46
N TYR A 71 4.67 2.65 2.66
CA TYR A 71 4.11 3.85 3.26
C TYR A 71 4.61 5.10 2.56
N MET A 72 3.66 5.98 2.24
CA MET A 72 3.98 7.32 1.75
C MET A 72 4.72 8.12 2.81
N GLU A 73 5.79 8.80 2.40
CA GLU A 73 6.59 9.66 3.26
C GLU A 73 6.12 11.12 3.25
N ASN A 74 6.49 11.87 4.29
CA ASN A 74 6.20 13.28 4.36
C ASN A 74 6.99 14.06 3.28
N GLY A 75 6.30 14.95 2.56
CA GLY A 75 6.93 15.80 1.54
C GLY A 75 6.99 15.19 0.14
N GLU A 76 6.54 13.95 -0.05
CA GLU A 76 6.42 13.35 -1.38
C GLU A 76 4.97 13.35 -1.89
N THR A 77 4.81 13.35 -3.20
CA THR A 77 3.53 13.08 -3.84
C THR A 77 3.28 11.57 -3.91
N THR A 78 2.03 11.14 -4.11
CA THR A 78 1.68 9.72 -4.28
C THR A 78 2.43 9.07 -5.44
N PHE A 79 2.69 9.82 -6.53
CA PHE A 79 3.52 9.35 -7.66
C PHE A 79 4.96 9.11 -7.25
N GLN A 80 5.56 10.07 -6.53
CA GLN A 80 6.95 9.95 -6.06
C GLN A 80 7.12 8.77 -5.12
N GLY A 81 6.19 8.59 -4.17
CA GLY A 81 6.21 7.45 -3.27
C GLY A 81 6.08 6.11 -4.01
N ALA A 82 5.17 6.00 -4.97
CA ALA A 82 5.00 4.77 -5.74
C ALA A 82 6.24 4.43 -6.59
N ILE A 83 6.91 5.44 -7.18
CA ILE A 83 8.17 5.25 -7.91
C ILE A 83 9.29 4.83 -6.97
N ARG A 84 9.43 5.50 -5.81
CA ARG A 84 10.43 5.20 -4.78
C ARG A 84 10.30 3.78 -4.28
N GLU A 85 9.10 3.36 -3.87
CA GLU A 85 8.83 2.00 -3.38
C GLU A 85 9.16 0.94 -4.44
N THR A 86 8.83 1.19 -5.71
CA THR A 86 9.16 0.28 -6.80
C THR A 86 10.66 0.15 -7.01
N LEU A 87 11.39 1.26 -6.85
CA LEU A 87 12.86 1.25 -6.92
C LEU A 87 13.48 0.56 -5.69
N GLU A 88 12.99 0.84 -4.48
CA GLU A 88 13.52 0.30 -3.22
C GLU A 88 13.28 -1.21 -3.09
N GLU A 89 12.06 -1.69 -3.42
CA GLU A 89 11.70 -3.10 -3.28
C GLU A 89 12.19 -3.99 -4.43
N ALA A 90 12.32 -3.43 -5.64
CA ALA A 90 12.62 -4.23 -6.83
C ALA A 90 13.79 -3.72 -7.68
N ASN A 91 14.50 -2.66 -7.28
CA ASN A 91 15.48 -1.94 -8.11
C ASN A 91 14.94 -1.63 -9.51
N ALA A 92 13.64 -1.50 -9.65
CA ALA A 92 12.94 -1.35 -10.90
C ALA A 92 12.63 0.12 -11.20
N ARG A 93 12.93 0.56 -12.42
CA ARG A 93 12.62 1.89 -12.89
C ARG A 93 11.32 1.87 -13.68
N VAL A 94 10.42 2.78 -13.37
CA VAL A 94 9.09 2.83 -13.98
C VAL A 94 8.75 4.21 -14.55
N GLU A 95 7.98 4.20 -15.61
CA GLU A 95 7.19 5.34 -16.05
C GLU A 95 5.80 5.20 -15.44
N ILE A 96 5.46 6.13 -14.52
CA ILE A 96 4.20 6.09 -13.79
C ILE A 96 3.05 6.45 -14.73
N GLY A 97 2.00 5.67 -14.70
CA GLY A 97 0.78 5.86 -15.47
C GLY A 97 -0.37 6.41 -14.61
N PRO A 98 -1.62 6.19 -15.02
CA PRO A 98 -2.79 6.67 -14.30
C PRO A 98 -2.98 5.98 -12.95
N LEU A 99 -3.68 6.67 -12.04
CA LEU A 99 -4.23 6.06 -10.84
C LEU A 99 -5.17 4.93 -11.26
N TYR A 100 -4.91 3.73 -10.75
CA TYR A 100 -5.63 2.54 -11.18
C TYR A 100 -6.58 2.01 -10.11
N ALA A 101 -6.11 1.91 -8.86
CA ALA A 101 -6.97 1.41 -7.80
C ALA A 101 -6.77 2.17 -6.48
N LEU A 102 -7.87 2.32 -5.73
CA LEU A 102 -7.89 2.82 -4.36
C LEU A 102 -8.69 1.86 -3.48
N TYR A 103 -8.06 1.35 -2.43
CA TYR A 103 -8.74 0.50 -1.45
C TYR A 103 -8.71 1.13 -0.07
N ASN A 104 -9.89 1.29 0.51
CA ASN A 104 -10.05 1.64 1.91
C ASN A 104 -9.91 0.39 2.76
N ILE A 105 -9.10 0.43 3.83
CA ILE A 105 -8.90 -0.69 4.76
C ILE A 105 -9.13 -0.17 6.20
N PRO A 106 -10.40 0.07 6.59
CA PRO A 106 -10.74 0.77 7.83
C PRO A 106 -10.24 0.09 9.09
N HIS A 107 -10.27 -1.23 9.12
CA HIS A 107 -9.91 -2.03 10.31
C HIS A 107 -8.43 -1.94 10.72
N ILE A 108 -7.55 -1.49 9.81
CA ILE A 108 -6.13 -1.22 10.10
C ILE A 108 -5.77 0.25 9.85
N SER A 109 -6.77 1.11 9.62
CA SER A 109 -6.60 2.54 9.34
C SER A 109 -5.59 2.81 8.22
N GLN A 110 -5.83 2.20 7.05
CA GLN A 110 -5.01 2.40 5.85
C GLN A 110 -5.84 2.74 4.63
N VAL A 111 -5.24 3.50 3.71
CA VAL A 111 -5.70 3.70 2.33
C VAL A 111 -4.61 3.23 1.39
N TYR A 112 -4.94 2.32 0.51
CA TYR A 112 -4.03 1.76 -0.49
C TYR A 112 -4.28 2.42 -1.85
N ILE A 113 -3.24 2.97 -2.46
CA ILE A 113 -3.30 3.71 -3.72
C ILE A 113 -2.34 3.03 -4.70
N LEU A 114 -2.86 2.49 -5.79
CA LEU A 114 -2.09 1.78 -6.79
C LEU A 114 -2.19 2.46 -8.15
N PHE A 115 -1.04 2.69 -8.76
CA PHE A 115 -0.92 3.19 -10.11
C PHE A 115 -0.63 2.04 -11.08
N ARG A 116 -1.07 2.18 -12.34
CA ARG A 116 -0.43 1.43 -13.42
C ARG A 116 0.90 2.10 -13.73
N ALA A 117 1.90 1.29 -14.03
CA ALA A 117 3.20 1.80 -14.41
C ALA A 117 3.84 0.87 -15.44
N ARG A 118 4.59 1.43 -16.36
CA ARG A 118 5.38 0.68 -17.34
C ARG A 118 6.82 0.58 -16.84
N LEU A 119 7.36 -0.62 -16.78
CA LEU A 119 8.80 -0.80 -16.55
C LEU A 119 9.60 -0.21 -17.72
N LEU A 120 10.71 0.44 -17.40
CA LEU A 120 11.61 1.00 -18.41
C LEU A 120 12.54 -0.06 -19.01
N ASP A 121 12.80 -1.12 -18.24
CA ASP A 121 13.54 -2.31 -18.65
C ASP A 121 13.11 -3.51 -17.78
N ALA A 122 13.54 -4.72 -18.15
CA ALA A 122 13.25 -5.96 -17.43
C ALA A 122 14.31 -6.32 -16.36
N ASP A 123 15.27 -5.44 -16.09
CA ASP A 123 16.31 -5.67 -15.07
C ASP A 123 15.73 -5.34 -13.68
N VAL A 124 15.08 -6.34 -13.09
CA VAL A 124 14.48 -6.25 -11.75
C VAL A 124 15.29 -7.10 -10.77
N ARG A 125 15.56 -6.56 -9.57
CA ARG A 125 16.39 -7.24 -8.55
C ARG A 125 15.81 -6.95 -7.17
N PRO A 126 15.87 -7.93 -6.23
CA PRO A 126 15.38 -7.72 -4.87
C PRO A 126 16.07 -6.54 -4.20
N GLY A 127 15.27 -5.72 -3.52
CA GLY A 127 15.74 -4.72 -2.56
C GLY A 127 15.88 -5.32 -1.16
N ALA A 128 16.18 -4.48 -0.16
CA ALA A 128 16.45 -4.92 1.21
C ALA A 128 15.27 -5.63 1.89
N GLU A 129 14.04 -5.25 1.54
CA GLU A 129 12.80 -5.81 2.10
C GLU A 129 12.15 -6.88 1.21
N THR A 130 12.89 -7.37 0.20
CA THR A 130 12.41 -8.31 -0.81
C THR A 130 13.33 -9.54 -0.91
N LEU A 131 12.76 -10.74 -0.79
CA LEU A 131 13.47 -12.01 -0.96
C LEU A 131 13.72 -12.34 -2.43
N GLU A 132 12.77 -12.00 -3.29
CA GLU A 132 12.76 -12.37 -4.70
C GLU A 132 11.88 -11.38 -5.48
N THR A 133 12.31 -11.02 -6.68
CA THR A 133 11.51 -10.26 -7.66
C THR A 133 11.32 -11.10 -8.90
N ARG A 134 10.11 -11.08 -9.46
CA ARG A 134 9.81 -11.82 -10.68
C ARG A 134 8.71 -11.16 -11.49
N LEU A 135 8.83 -11.27 -12.82
CA LEU A 135 7.81 -10.91 -13.79
C LEU A 135 6.90 -12.11 -14.05
N PHE A 136 5.62 -11.98 -13.74
CA PHE A 136 4.61 -13.04 -13.88
C PHE A 136 3.64 -12.75 -15.00
N ALA A 137 3.43 -13.69 -15.92
CA ALA A 137 2.25 -13.72 -16.74
C ALA A 137 1.03 -14.16 -15.89
N GLU A 138 -0.20 -13.83 -16.34
CA GLU A 138 -1.42 -14.14 -15.56
C GLU A 138 -1.52 -15.59 -15.08
N PRO A 139 -1.25 -16.63 -15.92
CA PRO A 139 -1.33 -18.03 -15.47
C PRO A 139 -0.27 -18.44 -14.45
N GLU A 140 0.80 -17.65 -14.31
CA GLU A 140 1.90 -17.92 -13.40
C GLU A 140 1.71 -17.25 -12.03
N ILE A 141 0.72 -16.37 -11.87
CA ILE A 141 0.47 -15.64 -10.61
C ILE A 141 0.18 -16.65 -9.48
N PRO A 142 0.95 -16.59 -8.38
CA PRO A 142 0.73 -17.49 -7.24
C PRO A 142 -0.43 -16.96 -6.36
N TRP A 143 -1.66 -17.04 -6.85
CA TRP A 143 -2.85 -16.42 -6.26
C TRP A 143 -3.05 -16.74 -4.78
N ASP A 144 -2.72 -17.97 -4.35
CA ASP A 144 -2.85 -18.40 -2.95
C ASP A 144 -1.75 -17.83 -2.04
N GLN A 145 -0.68 -17.30 -2.63
CA GLN A 145 0.45 -16.70 -1.94
C GLN A 145 0.48 -15.18 -2.06
N ILE A 146 -0.57 -14.56 -2.59
CA ILE A 146 -0.67 -13.09 -2.59
C ILE A 146 -0.97 -12.59 -1.18
N ALA A 147 -0.10 -11.71 -0.68
CA ALA A 147 -0.06 -11.28 0.72
C ALA A 147 -1.33 -10.57 1.20
N PHE A 148 -1.91 -9.72 0.35
CA PHE A 148 -2.97 -8.79 0.73
C PHE A 148 -4.17 -8.86 -0.21
N ALA A 149 -5.37 -8.78 0.35
CA ALA A 149 -6.60 -8.79 -0.43
C ALA A 149 -6.70 -7.60 -1.40
N SER A 150 -6.19 -6.42 -1.01
CA SER A 150 -6.10 -5.25 -1.90
C SER A 150 -5.28 -5.52 -3.15
N VAL A 151 -4.13 -6.17 -3.00
CA VAL A 151 -3.25 -6.55 -4.11
C VAL A 151 -3.90 -7.63 -4.98
N ARG A 152 -4.50 -8.66 -4.36
CA ARG A 152 -5.24 -9.69 -5.10
C ARG A 152 -6.35 -9.10 -5.96
N ASN A 153 -7.17 -8.21 -5.38
CA ASN A 153 -8.26 -7.56 -6.10
C ASN A 153 -7.73 -6.69 -7.23
N ALA A 154 -6.68 -5.89 -6.98
CA ALA A 154 -6.08 -5.04 -8.00
C ALA A 154 -5.52 -5.85 -9.18
N LEU A 155 -4.82 -6.94 -8.91
CA LEU A 155 -4.30 -7.84 -9.97
C LEU A 155 -5.43 -8.53 -10.74
N SER A 156 -6.50 -8.98 -10.06
CA SER A 156 -7.67 -9.56 -10.73
C SER A 156 -8.31 -8.56 -11.68
N HIS A 157 -8.57 -7.32 -11.21
CA HIS A 157 -9.08 -6.25 -12.07
C HIS A 157 -8.14 -5.97 -13.25
N TYR A 158 -6.83 -5.88 -12.97
CA TYR A 158 -5.83 -5.59 -14.01
C TYR A 158 -5.86 -6.60 -15.16
N PHE A 159 -5.90 -7.90 -14.87
CA PHE A 159 -5.95 -8.90 -15.93
C PHE A 159 -7.31 -8.96 -16.63
N ASP A 160 -8.42 -8.72 -15.90
CA ASP A 160 -9.74 -8.58 -16.52
C ASP A 160 -9.81 -7.39 -17.50
N ASP A 161 -9.28 -6.25 -17.09
CA ASP A 161 -9.26 -5.02 -17.88
C ASP A 161 -8.32 -5.14 -19.07
N ARG A 162 -7.17 -5.79 -18.87
CA ARG A 162 -6.23 -6.08 -19.95
C ARG A 162 -6.88 -6.90 -21.07
N ARG A 163 -7.69 -7.91 -20.73
CA ARG A 163 -8.42 -8.72 -21.73
C ARG A 163 -9.44 -7.89 -22.51
N LYS A 164 -10.00 -6.85 -21.88
CA LYS A 164 -10.97 -5.93 -22.52
C LYS A 164 -10.29 -4.79 -23.28
N GLY A 165 -9.01 -4.52 -22.99
CA GLY A 165 -8.27 -3.38 -23.54
C GLY A 165 -8.70 -2.02 -22.96
N ASP A 166 -9.41 -2.03 -21.81
CA ASP A 166 -9.90 -0.85 -21.13
C ASP A 166 -9.54 -0.93 -19.64
N PHE A 167 -8.99 0.14 -19.07
CA PHE A 167 -8.46 0.16 -17.71
C PHE A 167 -9.13 1.28 -16.89
N PRO A 168 -10.37 1.07 -16.44
CA PRO A 168 -11.06 2.04 -15.61
C PRO A 168 -10.41 2.16 -14.22
N PHE A 169 -10.71 3.25 -13.51
CA PHE A 169 -10.36 3.38 -12.10
C PHE A 169 -11.22 2.47 -11.23
N HIS A 170 -10.58 1.73 -10.32
CA HIS A 170 -11.24 0.84 -9.36
C HIS A 170 -11.17 1.42 -7.95
N MET A 171 -12.29 1.40 -7.23
CA MET A 171 -12.34 1.79 -5.83
C MET A 171 -13.17 0.77 -5.02
N GLY A 172 -12.68 0.44 -3.82
CA GLY A 172 -13.37 -0.51 -2.95
C GLY A 172 -12.96 -0.40 -1.49
N THR A 173 -13.61 -1.23 -0.68
CA THR A 173 -13.30 -1.38 0.75
C THR A 173 -12.92 -2.84 1.01
N ILE A 174 -11.81 -3.03 1.73
CA ILE A 174 -11.40 -4.34 2.22
C ILE A 174 -11.88 -4.47 3.66
N ASP A 175 -12.95 -5.21 3.85
CA ASP A 175 -13.49 -5.51 5.18
C ASP A 175 -12.74 -6.65 5.85
N GLN A 176 -12.75 -6.68 7.19
CA GLN A 176 -12.33 -7.88 7.90
C GLN A 176 -13.29 -9.03 7.54
N PRO A 177 -12.78 -10.24 7.29
CA PRO A 177 -13.66 -11.40 7.27
C PRO A 177 -14.39 -11.44 8.62
N ARG A 178 -15.73 -11.47 8.59
CA ARG A 178 -16.53 -11.65 9.82
C ARG A 178 -16.01 -12.91 10.49
N LYS A 179 -15.53 -12.79 11.73
CA LYS A 179 -15.29 -13.96 12.57
C LYS A 179 -16.67 -14.60 12.78
N LEU A 180 -16.87 -15.74 12.16
CA LEU A 180 -18.01 -16.63 12.43
C LEU A 180 -17.84 -17.20 13.85
#